data_4991f22e2125d815621c6c888f6c197a
#
_entry.id   4991f22e2125d815621c6c888f6c197a
#
_cell.length_a   1.000
_cell.length_b   1.000
_cell.length_c   1.000
_cell.angle_alpha   90.00
_cell.angle_beta   90.00
_cell.angle_gamma   90.00
#
_symmetry.space_group_name_H-M   'P 1'
#
loop_
_entity.id
_entity.type
_entity.pdbx_description
1 polymer ?
#
loop_
_entity_poly.entity_id
_entity_poly.type
_entity_poly.pdbx_seq_one_letter_code
_entity_poly.pdbx_strand_id
1 'polypeptide(L)'
;MGLASFKFHQINSSNKIFNKTFINENSDVIFMPGCSLSGYNEDIILNIYKYLKKHIKNIGISFSCCYKPSIMINDNKSFNKYYKKLDETLKDNNIKEVITACPNCYKTVKNNSGNIKVSFLLDVIKEKGIDESLLNHYKDVDIKFAIHDSCAIRGENSIYESSRYILDSLGVNYVEFEKNKKNSNCCGSIFIDNEKKINQIKRRCLQTNAEYIICYCETCTKSMLIGDKKSIHVLDLMFNKEIINKKCFTQNQQSSIISWNNRYKLSNRRKYE
;
A
#
# COMPACT_ATOMS: atom_id res chain seq x y z
N MET A 1 -11.20 -14.02 5.73
CA MET A 1 -12.16 -12.95 6.10
C MET A 1 -13.47 -13.25 5.41
N GLY A 2 -14.54 -13.56 6.15
CA GLY A 2 -15.85 -13.81 5.56
C GLY A 2 -16.55 -12.52 5.12
N LEU A 3 -17.71 -12.63 4.47
CA LEU A 3 -18.52 -11.51 3.97
C LEU A 3 -18.75 -10.42 5.04
N ALA A 4 -18.98 -10.81 6.31
CA ALA A 4 -19.16 -9.90 7.43
C ALA A 4 -17.98 -8.92 7.61
N SER A 5 -16.74 -9.39 7.44
CA SER A 5 -15.55 -8.56 7.56
C SER A 5 -15.46 -7.50 6.44
N PHE A 6 -15.89 -7.84 5.22
CA PHE A 6 -15.97 -6.86 4.13
C PHE A 6 -17.04 -5.80 4.40
N LYS A 7 -18.22 -6.19 4.91
CA LYS A 7 -19.29 -5.25 5.30
C LYS A 7 -18.85 -4.35 6.44
N PHE A 8 -18.20 -4.89 7.47
CA PHE A 8 -17.61 -4.11 8.55
C PHE A 8 -16.60 -3.09 8.03
N HIS A 9 -15.72 -3.51 7.09
CA HIS A 9 -14.78 -2.60 6.45
C HIS A 9 -15.47 -1.48 5.67
N GLN A 10 -16.55 -1.77 4.91
CA GLN A 10 -17.30 -0.77 4.17
C GLN A 10 -17.87 0.31 5.12
N ILE A 11 -18.55 -0.11 6.19
CA ILE A 11 -19.18 0.79 7.16
C ILE A 11 -18.13 1.69 7.82
N ASN A 12 -17.08 1.10 8.38
CA ASN A 12 -16.06 1.88 9.08
C ASN A 12 -15.24 2.77 8.14
N SER A 13 -14.93 2.30 6.93
CA SER A 13 -14.20 3.13 5.96
C SER A 13 -15.04 4.28 5.41
N SER A 14 -16.35 4.26 5.53
CA SER A 14 -17.23 5.38 5.17
C SER A 14 -17.46 6.37 6.32
N ASN A 15 -17.03 6.04 7.53
CA ASN A 15 -17.18 6.91 8.69
C ASN A 15 -16.08 7.98 8.70
N LYS A 16 -16.47 9.24 8.89
CA LYS A 16 -15.58 10.41 8.95
C LYS A 16 -14.48 10.30 10.02
N ILE A 17 -14.65 9.45 11.03
CA ILE A 17 -13.63 9.19 12.05
C ILE A 17 -12.37 8.52 11.46
N PHE A 18 -12.54 7.73 10.38
CA PHE A 18 -11.45 6.94 9.79
C PHE A 18 -11.04 7.38 8.37
N ASN A 19 -11.73 8.37 7.77
CA ASN A 19 -11.55 8.72 6.36
C ASN A 19 -11.40 10.21 6.10
N LYS A 20 -10.85 10.97 7.04
CA LYS A 20 -10.63 12.41 6.85
C LYS A 20 -9.64 12.69 5.74
N THR A 21 -9.88 13.80 5.07
CA THR A 21 -8.99 14.37 4.06
C THR A 21 -8.51 15.73 4.56
N PHE A 22 -7.23 15.98 4.46
CA PHE A 22 -6.57 17.22 4.84
C PHE A 22 -5.94 17.81 3.56
N ILE A 23 -6.43 18.96 3.16
CA ILE A 23 -6.00 19.65 1.94
C ILE A 23 -5.46 21.00 2.36
N ASN A 24 -4.21 21.26 2.00
CA ASN A 24 -3.56 22.55 2.22
C ASN A 24 -4.05 23.55 1.16
N GLU A 25 -3.97 24.84 1.47
CA GLU A 25 -4.30 25.88 0.50
C GLU A 25 -3.49 25.70 -0.79
N ASN A 26 -4.18 25.83 -1.93
CA ASN A 26 -3.61 25.65 -3.27
C ASN A 26 -2.98 24.26 -3.53
N SER A 27 -3.41 23.24 -2.81
CA SER A 27 -3.00 21.86 -3.09
C SER A 27 -3.76 21.32 -4.30
N ASP A 28 -3.06 20.89 -5.34
CA ASP A 28 -3.61 20.15 -6.46
C ASP A 28 -3.13 18.67 -6.51
N VAL A 29 -2.30 18.30 -5.52
CA VAL A 29 -1.77 16.93 -5.34
C VAL A 29 -2.17 16.41 -3.96
N ILE A 30 -2.64 15.16 -3.90
CA ILE A 30 -2.99 14.51 -2.65
C ILE A 30 -2.33 13.14 -2.52
N PHE A 31 -1.80 12.85 -1.32
CA PHE A 31 -1.31 11.52 -0.97
C PHE A 31 -2.43 10.67 -0.36
N MET A 32 -2.68 9.50 -0.95
CA MET A 32 -3.65 8.52 -0.49
C MET A 32 -2.95 7.19 -0.15
N PRO A 33 -2.49 6.98 1.10
CA PRO A 33 -1.68 5.81 1.49
C PRO A 33 -2.40 4.47 1.31
N GLY A 34 -3.74 4.49 1.34
CA GLY A 34 -4.57 3.28 1.33
C GLY A 34 -4.81 2.71 2.74
N CYS A 35 -6.00 2.14 2.92
CA CYS A 35 -6.49 1.71 4.23
C CYS A 35 -5.66 0.59 4.89
N SER A 36 -5.06 -0.32 4.12
CA SER A 36 -4.24 -1.41 4.66
C SER A 36 -2.92 -0.90 5.21
N LEU A 37 -2.22 -0.02 4.48
CA LEU A 37 -0.94 0.55 4.92
C LEU A 37 -1.16 1.50 6.11
N SER A 38 -2.21 2.34 6.08
CA SER A 38 -2.59 3.18 7.23
C SER A 38 -2.94 2.37 8.47
N GLY A 39 -3.48 1.17 8.29
CA GLY A 39 -3.76 0.26 9.40
C GLY A 39 -2.53 -0.48 9.91
N TYR A 40 -1.47 -0.56 9.12
CA TYR A 40 -0.26 -1.26 9.49
C TYR A 40 0.60 -0.46 10.48
N ASN A 41 1.05 0.71 10.10
CA ASN A 41 1.95 1.52 10.92
C ASN A 41 1.74 3.01 10.63
N GLU A 42 1.46 3.78 11.69
CA GLU A 42 1.23 5.22 11.57
C GLU A 42 2.52 6.00 11.26
N ASP A 43 3.65 5.59 11.83
CA ASP A 43 4.92 6.30 11.66
C ASP A 43 5.45 6.21 10.22
N ILE A 44 5.26 5.07 9.57
CA ILE A 44 5.59 4.92 8.14
C ILE A 44 4.82 5.93 7.30
N ILE A 45 3.51 6.08 7.54
CA ILE A 45 2.68 7.04 6.82
C ILE A 45 3.17 8.47 7.03
N LEU A 46 3.52 8.83 8.26
CA LEU A 46 4.03 10.15 8.59
C LEU A 46 5.40 10.42 7.95
N ASN A 47 6.29 9.43 7.95
CA ASN A 47 7.59 9.55 7.32
C ASN A 47 7.49 9.65 5.78
N ILE A 48 6.59 8.88 5.15
CA ILE A 48 6.28 9.01 3.72
C ILE A 48 5.72 10.41 3.43
N TYR A 49 4.76 10.90 4.21
CA TYR A 49 4.17 12.21 4.00
C TYR A 49 5.20 13.33 4.19
N LYS A 50 6.09 13.21 5.19
CA LYS A 50 7.23 14.12 5.37
C LYS A 50 8.19 14.10 4.17
N TYR A 51 8.48 12.93 3.62
CA TYR A 51 9.27 12.79 2.40
C TYR A 51 8.59 13.51 1.22
N LEU A 52 7.30 13.27 1.00
CA LEU A 52 6.55 13.90 -0.08
C LEU A 52 6.47 15.42 0.07
N LYS A 53 6.30 15.95 1.29
CA LYS A 53 6.33 17.42 1.56
C LYS A 53 7.65 18.09 1.20
N LYS A 54 8.76 17.36 1.24
CA LYS A 54 10.07 17.89 0.79
C LYS A 54 10.13 18.11 -0.73
N HIS A 55 9.41 17.29 -1.49
CA HIS A 55 9.50 17.26 -2.96
C HIS A 55 8.30 17.86 -3.68
N ILE A 56 7.16 17.96 -3.01
CA ILE A 56 5.90 18.41 -3.60
C ILE A 56 5.30 19.50 -2.70
N LYS A 57 5.25 20.70 -3.25
CA LYS A 57 4.71 21.85 -2.54
C LYS A 57 3.21 21.67 -2.27
N ASN A 58 2.78 22.02 -1.07
CA ASN A 58 1.37 22.03 -0.67
C ASN A 58 0.61 20.69 -0.83
N ILE A 59 1.31 19.55 -0.83
CA ILE A 59 0.65 18.23 -0.93
C ILE A 59 -0.32 18.00 0.24
N GLY A 60 -1.56 17.59 -0.08
CA GLY A 60 -2.54 17.14 0.91
C GLY A 60 -2.40 15.66 1.25
N ILE A 61 -3.20 15.18 2.22
CA ILE A 61 -3.29 13.75 2.57
C ILE A 61 -4.74 13.32 2.76
N SER A 62 -5.10 12.14 2.22
CA SER A 62 -6.44 11.55 2.37
C SER A 62 -6.37 10.14 2.94
N PHE A 63 -7.11 9.90 4.01
CA PHE A 63 -7.32 8.56 4.59
C PHE A 63 -8.57 7.87 4.05
N SER A 64 -9.15 8.40 2.99
CA SER A 64 -10.30 7.80 2.31
C SER A 64 -9.98 6.42 1.75
N CYS A 65 -10.99 5.57 1.71
CA CYS A 65 -10.89 4.25 1.10
C CYS A 65 -11.23 4.34 -0.40
N CYS A 66 -10.55 3.56 -1.23
CA CYS A 66 -10.92 3.39 -2.64
C CYS A 66 -12.13 2.46 -2.85
N TYR A 67 -12.66 1.86 -1.81
CA TYR A 67 -13.80 0.93 -1.79
C TYR A 67 -13.67 -0.30 -2.71
N LYS A 68 -12.47 -0.65 -3.14
CA LYS A 68 -12.21 -1.89 -3.88
C LYS A 68 -12.79 -3.15 -3.21
N PRO A 69 -12.78 -3.29 -1.85
CA PRO A 69 -13.42 -4.41 -1.17
C PRO A 69 -14.91 -4.59 -1.49
N SER A 70 -15.64 -3.50 -1.80
CA SER A 70 -17.05 -3.59 -2.22
C SER A 70 -17.20 -4.29 -3.57
N ILE A 71 -16.33 -3.96 -4.52
CA ILE A 71 -16.30 -4.64 -5.84
C ILE A 71 -15.99 -6.14 -5.66
N MET A 72 -15.07 -6.47 -4.75
CA MET A 72 -14.68 -7.88 -4.50
C MET A 72 -15.83 -8.76 -4.01
N ILE A 73 -16.81 -8.18 -3.33
CA ILE A 73 -18.02 -8.89 -2.87
C ILE A 73 -19.25 -8.64 -3.76
N ASN A 74 -19.04 -8.13 -4.99
CA ASN A 74 -20.08 -7.79 -5.97
C ASN A 74 -21.11 -6.75 -5.45
N ASP A 75 -20.75 -5.93 -4.45
CA ASP A 75 -21.59 -4.86 -3.92
C ASP A 75 -21.34 -3.54 -4.67
N ASN A 76 -21.70 -3.53 -5.94
CA ASN A 76 -21.52 -2.36 -6.81
C ASN A 76 -22.35 -1.15 -6.34
N LYS A 77 -23.51 -1.37 -5.70
CA LYS A 77 -24.33 -0.29 -5.15
C LYS A 77 -23.58 0.49 -4.05
N SER A 78 -22.97 -0.22 -3.10
CA SER A 78 -22.17 0.42 -2.05
C SER A 78 -20.89 1.02 -2.62
N PHE A 79 -20.24 0.35 -3.60
CA PHE A 79 -19.08 0.93 -4.28
C PHE A 79 -19.44 2.29 -4.90
N ASN A 80 -20.44 2.36 -5.75
CA ASN A 80 -20.84 3.58 -6.43
C ASN A 80 -21.22 4.69 -5.44
N LYS A 81 -21.99 4.35 -4.39
CA LYS A 81 -22.38 5.30 -3.34
C LYS A 81 -21.19 5.93 -2.61
N TYR A 82 -20.22 5.11 -2.21
CA TYR A 82 -19.10 5.59 -1.39
C TYR A 82 -17.96 6.14 -2.23
N TYR A 83 -17.71 5.55 -3.41
CA TYR A 83 -16.68 6.05 -4.33
C TYR A 83 -17.04 7.43 -4.87
N LYS A 84 -18.32 7.67 -5.18
CA LYS A 84 -18.81 8.98 -5.60
C LYS A 84 -18.41 10.09 -4.62
N LYS A 85 -18.50 9.83 -3.30
CA LYS A 85 -18.07 10.81 -2.28
C LYS A 85 -16.57 11.11 -2.32
N LEU A 86 -15.73 10.09 -2.57
CA LEU A 86 -14.30 10.29 -2.77
C LEU A 86 -14.05 11.13 -4.02
N ASP A 87 -14.67 10.78 -5.13
CA ASP A 87 -14.51 11.47 -6.42
C ASP A 87 -14.98 12.93 -6.36
N GLU A 88 -16.13 13.19 -5.68
CA GLU A 88 -16.60 14.54 -5.38
C GLU A 88 -15.60 15.32 -4.51
N THR A 89 -15.07 14.71 -3.45
CA THR A 89 -14.08 15.36 -2.59
C THR A 89 -12.84 15.77 -3.39
N LEU A 90 -12.37 14.93 -4.31
CA LEU A 90 -11.21 15.24 -5.16
C LEU A 90 -11.52 16.39 -6.14
N LYS A 91 -12.70 16.37 -6.76
CA LYS A 91 -13.13 17.40 -7.71
C LYS A 91 -13.41 18.76 -7.07
N ASP A 92 -14.14 18.77 -5.95
CA ASP A 92 -14.51 20.00 -5.23
C ASP A 92 -13.29 20.75 -4.70
N ASN A 93 -12.18 20.03 -4.49
CA ASN A 93 -10.90 20.60 -4.07
C ASN A 93 -9.89 20.76 -5.23
N ASN A 94 -10.34 20.65 -6.48
CA ASN A 94 -9.50 20.83 -7.67
C ASN A 94 -8.24 19.96 -7.70
N ILE A 95 -8.31 18.74 -7.13
CA ILE A 95 -7.18 17.82 -7.12
C ILE A 95 -6.92 17.32 -8.55
N LYS A 96 -5.70 17.51 -9.02
CA LYS A 96 -5.21 17.08 -10.34
C LYS A 96 -4.44 15.77 -10.30
N GLU A 97 -3.80 15.46 -9.15
CA GLU A 97 -3.01 14.25 -9.00
C GLU A 97 -3.27 13.56 -7.66
N VAL A 98 -3.45 12.23 -7.71
CA VAL A 98 -3.51 11.36 -6.52
C VAL A 98 -2.27 10.47 -6.53
N ILE A 99 -1.41 10.62 -5.52
CA ILE A 99 -0.29 9.71 -5.27
C ILE A 99 -0.77 8.61 -4.32
N THR A 100 -0.62 7.34 -4.69
CA THR A 100 -1.06 6.23 -3.84
C THR A 100 0.06 5.22 -3.57
N ALA A 101 0.07 4.66 -2.35
CA ALA A 101 0.98 3.58 -1.95
C ALA A 101 0.33 2.17 -2.04
N CYS A 102 -0.93 2.10 -2.45
CA CYS A 102 -1.68 0.84 -2.53
C CYS A 102 -2.02 0.49 -3.98
N PRO A 103 -1.60 -0.68 -4.51
CA PRO A 103 -1.91 -1.10 -5.87
C PRO A 103 -3.42 -1.16 -6.19
N ASN A 104 -4.25 -1.54 -5.21
CA ASN A 104 -5.70 -1.54 -5.39
C ASN A 104 -6.26 -0.11 -5.48
N CYS A 105 -5.75 0.83 -4.68
CA CYS A 105 -6.14 2.24 -4.76
C CYS A 105 -5.73 2.83 -6.10
N TYR A 106 -4.48 2.59 -6.53
CA TYR A 106 -3.97 3.02 -7.84
C TYR A 106 -4.94 2.62 -8.97
N LYS A 107 -5.22 1.32 -9.09
CA LYS A 107 -6.09 0.81 -10.15
C LYS A 107 -7.52 1.31 -10.04
N THR A 108 -8.05 1.41 -8.82
CA THR A 108 -9.45 1.84 -8.62
C THR A 108 -9.62 3.32 -8.95
N VAL A 109 -8.72 4.19 -8.48
CA VAL A 109 -8.80 5.63 -8.79
C VAL A 109 -8.54 5.89 -10.26
N LYS A 110 -7.52 5.27 -10.86
CA LYS A 110 -7.19 5.37 -12.30
C LYS A 110 -8.37 5.01 -13.20
N ASN A 111 -9.16 4.00 -12.81
CA ASN A 111 -10.29 3.52 -13.61
C ASN A 111 -11.60 4.30 -13.40
N ASN A 112 -11.74 5.05 -12.30
CA ASN A 112 -13.03 5.66 -11.92
C ASN A 112 -13.00 7.18 -11.76
N SER A 113 -11.82 7.82 -11.78
CA SER A 113 -11.65 9.28 -11.69
C SER A 113 -10.87 9.78 -12.91
N GLY A 114 -11.48 9.71 -14.10
CA GLY A 114 -10.83 9.81 -15.40
C GLY A 114 -10.08 11.11 -15.70
N ASN A 115 -10.33 12.21 -14.98
CA ASN A 115 -9.68 13.50 -15.19
C ASN A 115 -8.56 13.77 -14.18
N ILE A 116 -8.22 12.78 -13.34
CA ILE A 116 -7.20 12.92 -12.29
C ILE A 116 -6.02 12.02 -12.64
N LYS A 117 -4.82 12.60 -12.68
CA LYS A 117 -3.59 11.82 -12.79
C LYS A 117 -3.42 10.95 -11.54
N VAL A 118 -3.10 9.67 -11.73
CA VAL A 118 -2.84 8.76 -10.62
C VAL A 118 -1.42 8.26 -10.73
N SER A 119 -0.61 8.56 -9.70
CA SER A 119 0.79 8.14 -9.62
C SER A 119 0.97 7.12 -8.51
N PHE A 120 1.80 6.12 -8.76
CA PHE A 120 2.16 5.18 -7.70
C PHE A 120 3.37 5.70 -6.92
N LEU A 121 3.34 5.58 -5.60
CA LEU A 121 4.38 6.17 -4.73
C LEU A 121 5.80 5.70 -5.10
N LEU A 122 5.97 4.45 -5.54
CA LEU A 122 7.30 3.96 -5.93
C LEU A 122 7.84 4.66 -7.18
N ASP A 123 6.97 5.03 -8.14
CA ASP A 123 7.36 5.81 -9.31
C ASP A 123 7.79 7.22 -8.90
N VAL A 124 7.07 7.82 -7.96
CA VAL A 124 7.41 9.14 -7.39
C VAL A 124 8.75 9.08 -6.65
N ILE A 125 9.01 8.02 -5.86
CA ILE A 125 10.29 7.84 -5.18
C ILE A 125 11.44 7.68 -6.19
N LYS A 126 11.23 6.89 -7.26
CA LYS A 126 12.23 6.74 -8.32
C LYS A 126 12.55 8.07 -9.00
N GLU A 127 11.53 8.92 -9.22
CA GLU A 127 11.70 10.25 -9.83
C GLU A 127 12.38 11.25 -8.90
N LYS A 128 11.97 11.29 -7.63
CA LYS A 128 12.45 12.29 -6.65
C LYS A 128 13.75 11.91 -5.94
N GLY A 129 14.13 10.64 -6.02
CA GLY A 129 15.34 10.10 -5.41
C GLY A 129 15.14 9.49 -4.01
N ILE A 130 16.12 8.72 -3.62
CA ILE A 130 16.24 8.08 -2.30
C ILE A 130 17.23 8.90 -1.47
N ASP A 131 16.99 9.00 -0.17
CA ASP A 131 17.91 9.67 0.76
C ASP A 131 19.30 9.00 0.67
N GLU A 132 20.36 9.81 0.50
CA GLU A 132 21.73 9.33 0.32
C GLU A 132 22.18 8.39 1.46
N SER A 133 21.70 8.64 2.67
CA SER A 133 22.00 7.80 3.83
C SER A 133 21.45 6.37 3.75
N LEU A 134 20.52 6.13 2.83
CA LEU A 134 19.93 4.81 2.59
C LEU A 134 20.55 4.07 1.40
N LEU A 135 21.35 4.73 0.59
CA LEU A 135 22.02 4.07 -0.54
C LEU A 135 22.96 2.96 -0.05
N ASN A 136 22.78 1.77 -0.60
CA ASN A 136 23.50 0.55 -0.19
C ASN A 136 23.40 0.20 1.32
N HIS A 137 22.39 0.72 2.02
CA HIS A 137 22.21 0.52 3.46
C HIS A 137 22.10 -0.96 3.86
N TYR A 138 21.60 -1.80 2.98
CA TYR A 138 21.38 -3.24 3.21
C TYR A 138 22.36 -4.15 2.49
N LYS A 139 23.42 -3.63 1.87
CA LYS A 139 24.41 -4.42 1.10
C LYS A 139 25.07 -5.56 1.88
N ASP A 140 25.27 -5.35 3.20
CA ASP A 140 25.93 -6.32 4.07
C ASP A 140 24.93 -7.20 4.86
N VAL A 141 23.65 -7.16 4.48
CA VAL A 141 22.60 -7.99 5.10
C VAL A 141 22.56 -9.35 4.39
N ASP A 142 22.97 -10.39 5.10
CA ASP A 142 22.95 -11.78 4.61
C ASP A 142 21.56 -12.40 4.70
N ILE A 143 20.59 -11.77 4.02
CA ILE A 143 19.22 -12.26 3.87
C ILE A 143 18.88 -12.18 2.39
N LYS A 144 18.42 -13.31 1.84
CA LYS A 144 17.90 -13.38 0.48
C LYS A 144 16.38 -13.23 0.49
N PHE A 145 15.90 -12.15 -0.07
CA PHE A 145 14.48 -11.89 -0.24
C PHE A 145 13.94 -12.42 -1.56
N ALA A 146 12.62 -12.65 -1.64
CA ALA A 146 11.92 -12.78 -2.92
C ALA A 146 10.95 -11.61 -3.09
N ILE A 147 10.95 -10.96 -4.27
CA ILE A 147 10.02 -9.87 -4.53
C ILE A 147 8.69 -10.39 -5.09
N HIS A 148 7.56 -10.04 -4.44
CA HIS A 148 6.22 -10.40 -4.88
C HIS A 148 5.51 -9.24 -5.58
N ASP A 149 5.23 -9.40 -6.87
CA ASP A 149 4.46 -8.42 -7.64
C ASP A 149 2.95 -8.55 -7.40
N SER A 150 2.31 -7.42 -7.10
CA SER A 150 0.87 -7.37 -6.87
C SER A 150 0.07 -7.60 -8.15
N CYS A 151 -0.90 -8.51 -8.08
CA CYS A 151 -1.79 -8.81 -9.21
C CYS A 151 -2.71 -7.62 -9.59
N ALA A 152 -2.91 -6.66 -8.70
CA ALA A 152 -3.78 -5.52 -8.93
C ALA A 152 -3.23 -4.55 -10.00
N ILE A 153 -1.90 -4.52 -10.20
CA ILE A 153 -1.23 -3.61 -11.14
C ILE A 153 -0.65 -4.34 -12.36
N ARG A 154 -1.25 -5.45 -12.76
CA ARG A 154 -0.80 -6.15 -13.97
C ARG A 154 -0.77 -5.21 -15.17
N GLY A 155 0.38 -5.20 -15.87
CA GLY A 155 0.62 -4.36 -17.03
C GLY A 155 1.17 -2.98 -16.74
N GLU A 156 1.31 -2.58 -15.48
CA GLU A 156 1.94 -1.31 -15.07
C GLU A 156 3.45 -1.49 -14.93
N ASN A 157 4.17 -1.50 -16.06
CA ASN A 157 5.62 -1.81 -16.10
C ASN A 157 6.46 -0.84 -15.27
N SER A 158 6.10 0.45 -15.23
CA SER A 158 6.81 1.45 -14.45
C SER A 158 6.92 1.05 -12.97
N ILE A 159 5.84 0.51 -12.40
CA ILE A 159 5.80 0.12 -10.98
C ILE A 159 6.72 -1.07 -10.71
N TYR A 160 6.81 -2.02 -11.65
CA TYR A 160 7.77 -3.12 -11.53
C TYR A 160 9.22 -2.63 -11.56
N GLU A 161 9.53 -1.72 -12.46
CA GLU A 161 10.85 -1.11 -12.58
C GLU A 161 11.20 -0.28 -11.35
N SER A 162 10.27 0.55 -10.88
CA SER A 162 10.48 1.40 -9.72
C SER A 162 10.70 0.60 -8.44
N SER A 163 9.98 -0.53 -8.27
CA SER A 163 10.19 -1.40 -7.13
C SER A 163 11.59 -2.03 -7.12
N ARG A 164 12.10 -2.47 -8.27
CA ARG A 164 13.46 -3.02 -8.41
C ARG A 164 14.51 -1.93 -8.22
N TYR A 165 14.34 -0.78 -8.87
CA TYR A 165 15.22 0.37 -8.68
C TYR A 165 15.41 0.73 -7.20
N ILE A 166 14.34 0.74 -6.42
CA ILE A 166 14.42 1.00 -4.98
C ILE A 166 15.23 -0.08 -4.27
N LEU A 167 14.96 -1.36 -4.53
CA LEU A 167 15.68 -2.46 -3.88
C LEU A 167 17.18 -2.45 -4.24
N ASP A 168 17.50 -2.24 -5.52
CA ASP A 168 18.87 -2.14 -6.01
C ASP A 168 19.61 -0.96 -5.37
N SER A 169 18.97 0.23 -5.32
CA SER A 169 19.56 1.42 -4.71
C SER A 169 19.83 1.25 -3.21
N LEU A 170 18.97 0.51 -2.51
CA LEU A 170 19.13 0.20 -1.09
C LEU A 170 20.17 -0.92 -0.83
N GLY A 171 20.67 -1.60 -1.87
CA GLY A 171 21.58 -2.73 -1.74
C GLY A 171 20.92 -4.00 -1.20
N VAL A 172 19.64 -4.21 -1.46
CA VAL A 172 18.90 -5.38 -0.97
C VAL A 172 19.19 -6.60 -1.86
N ASN A 173 19.59 -7.70 -1.24
CA ASN A 173 19.79 -8.98 -1.95
C ASN A 173 18.42 -9.67 -2.17
N TYR A 174 17.92 -9.73 -3.42
CA TYR A 174 16.63 -10.34 -3.73
C TYR A 174 16.67 -11.19 -5.00
N VAL A 175 15.67 -12.06 -5.09
CA VAL A 175 15.39 -12.89 -6.28
C VAL A 175 13.95 -12.67 -6.75
N GLU A 176 13.73 -13.00 -8.01
CA GLU A 176 12.39 -13.02 -8.58
C GLU A 176 11.65 -14.33 -8.21
N PHE A 177 10.33 -14.24 -8.07
CA PHE A 177 9.55 -15.46 -8.19
C PHE A 177 9.58 -15.98 -9.64
N GLU A 178 9.44 -17.27 -9.86
CA GLU A 178 9.33 -17.86 -11.20
C GLU A 178 8.28 -17.13 -12.05
N LYS A 179 7.09 -16.92 -11.48
CA LYS A 179 6.04 -16.08 -12.08
C LYS A 179 6.02 -14.72 -11.41
N ASN A 180 6.55 -13.73 -12.12
CA ASN A 180 6.74 -12.36 -11.66
C ASN A 180 6.11 -11.33 -12.59
N LYS A 181 6.14 -10.07 -12.24
CA LYS A 181 5.64 -8.91 -12.99
C LYS A 181 4.21 -9.17 -13.49
N LYS A 182 3.94 -9.00 -14.78
CA LYS A 182 2.62 -9.23 -15.39
C LYS A 182 2.10 -10.67 -15.24
N ASN A 183 3.00 -11.63 -15.09
CA ASN A 183 2.68 -13.05 -14.95
C ASN A 183 2.54 -13.49 -13.48
N SER A 184 2.73 -12.57 -12.53
CA SER A 184 2.69 -12.90 -11.10
C SER A 184 1.38 -13.55 -10.69
N ASN A 185 1.47 -14.61 -9.91
CA ASN A 185 0.32 -15.24 -9.29
C ASN A 185 -0.23 -14.38 -8.13
N CYS A 186 -1.55 -14.43 -7.92
CA CYS A 186 -2.19 -13.71 -6.83
C CYS A 186 -1.71 -14.23 -5.46
N CYS A 187 -1.56 -13.32 -4.50
CA CYS A 187 -1.27 -13.65 -3.10
C CYS A 187 -2.44 -14.34 -2.35
N GLY A 188 -3.61 -14.48 -2.97
CA GLY A 188 -4.78 -15.12 -2.36
C GLY A 188 -5.74 -14.18 -1.63
N SER A 189 -5.36 -12.93 -1.35
CA SER A 189 -6.18 -12.00 -0.56
C SER A 189 -7.54 -11.65 -1.16
N ILE A 190 -7.72 -11.85 -2.46
CA ILE A 190 -8.97 -11.55 -3.17
C ILE A 190 -10.09 -12.56 -2.92
N PHE A 191 -9.76 -13.76 -2.43
CA PHE A 191 -10.76 -14.80 -2.21
C PHE A 191 -11.57 -14.51 -0.94
N ILE A 192 -12.90 -14.58 -1.06
CA ILE A 192 -13.85 -14.43 0.05
C ILE A 192 -13.93 -15.74 0.83
N ASP A 193 -13.93 -16.86 0.10
CA ASP A 193 -13.88 -18.19 0.67
C ASP A 193 -12.54 -18.41 1.39
N ASN A 194 -12.62 -18.81 2.65
CA ASN A 194 -11.44 -18.88 3.51
C ASN A 194 -10.50 -20.04 3.13
N GLU A 195 -11.05 -21.18 2.73
CA GLU A 195 -10.26 -22.34 2.33
C GLU A 195 -9.52 -22.06 1.02
N LYS A 196 -10.22 -21.58 0.01
CA LYS A 196 -9.61 -21.15 -1.27
C LYS A 196 -8.53 -20.09 -1.06
N LYS A 197 -8.78 -19.16 -0.15
CA LYS A 197 -7.82 -18.11 0.22
C LYS A 197 -6.54 -18.71 0.80
N ILE A 198 -6.65 -19.56 1.83
CA ILE A 198 -5.50 -20.17 2.51
C ILE A 198 -4.72 -21.06 1.54
N ASN A 199 -5.42 -21.88 0.74
CA ASN A 199 -4.79 -22.74 -0.25
C ASN A 199 -4.00 -21.92 -1.30
N GLN A 200 -4.55 -20.81 -1.79
CA GLN A 200 -3.83 -19.93 -2.72
C GLN A 200 -2.64 -19.24 -2.07
N ILE A 201 -2.77 -18.78 -0.82
CA ILE A 201 -1.66 -18.18 -0.07
C ILE A 201 -0.51 -19.18 0.06
N LYS A 202 -0.77 -20.38 0.58
CA LYS A 202 0.24 -21.44 0.74
C LYS A 202 0.89 -21.79 -0.61
N ARG A 203 0.07 -21.99 -1.65
CA ARG A 203 0.56 -22.27 -3.01
C ARG A 203 1.51 -21.17 -3.51
N ARG A 204 1.21 -19.87 -3.23
CA ARG A 204 2.08 -18.76 -3.64
C ARG A 204 3.38 -18.76 -2.85
N CYS A 205 3.33 -18.99 -1.54
CA CYS A 205 4.52 -19.04 -0.69
C CYS A 205 5.48 -20.18 -1.09
N LEU A 206 4.97 -21.32 -1.55
CA LEU A 206 5.78 -22.44 -2.03
C LEU A 206 6.47 -22.19 -3.38
N GLN A 207 6.16 -21.11 -4.10
CA GLN A 207 6.80 -20.77 -5.39
C GLN A 207 8.15 -20.06 -5.22
N THR A 208 8.68 -19.99 -4.02
CA THR A 208 10.03 -19.48 -3.73
C THR A 208 10.64 -20.23 -2.55
N ASN A 209 11.93 -20.50 -2.64
CA ASN A 209 12.73 -21.04 -1.54
C ASN A 209 13.22 -19.95 -0.58
N ALA A 210 13.06 -18.65 -0.93
CA ALA A 210 13.41 -17.58 -0.03
C ALA A 210 12.52 -17.61 1.22
N GLU A 211 13.12 -17.44 2.39
CA GLU A 211 12.41 -17.35 3.67
C GLU A 211 11.66 -16.02 3.80
N TYR A 212 12.23 -14.96 3.24
CA TYR A 212 11.74 -13.59 3.33
C TYR A 212 11.11 -13.14 2.01
N ILE A 213 9.97 -12.46 2.09
CA ILE A 213 9.27 -11.90 0.92
C ILE A 213 9.10 -10.39 1.11
N ILE A 214 9.48 -9.63 0.08
CA ILE A 214 9.18 -8.19 -0.02
C ILE A 214 7.97 -8.00 -0.92
N CYS A 215 7.00 -7.22 -0.42
CA CYS A 215 5.82 -6.82 -1.16
C CYS A 215 5.73 -5.29 -1.22
N TYR A 216 5.13 -4.74 -2.27
CA TYR A 216 4.71 -3.34 -2.34
C TYR A 216 3.19 -3.16 -2.26
N CYS A 217 2.53 -4.15 -1.69
CA CYS A 217 1.11 -4.15 -1.34
C CYS A 217 0.94 -4.72 0.06
N GLU A 218 0.49 -3.91 1.00
CA GLU A 218 0.35 -4.32 2.39
C GLU A 218 -0.60 -5.53 2.57
N THR A 219 -1.63 -5.63 1.73
CA THR A 219 -2.50 -6.82 1.75
C THR A 219 -1.76 -8.08 1.31
N CYS A 220 -0.81 -7.97 0.37
CA CYS A 220 0.05 -9.09 -0.02
C CYS A 220 1.03 -9.46 1.10
N THR A 221 1.65 -8.47 1.76
CA THR A 221 2.53 -8.69 2.91
C THR A 221 1.82 -9.53 3.98
N LYS A 222 0.61 -9.12 4.37
CA LYS A 222 -0.22 -9.89 5.33
C LYS A 222 -0.55 -11.31 4.85
N SER A 223 -0.77 -11.50 3.55
CA SER A 223 -1.00 -12.83 3.00
C SER A 223 0.22 -13.74 3.13
N MET A 224 1.42 -13.23 2.83
CA MET A 224 2.64 -14.02 2.96
C MET A 224 2.91 -14.45 4.41
N LEU A 225 2.64 -13.55 5.38
CA LEU A 225 2.72 -13.89 6.81
C LEU A 225 1.74 -15.00 7.21
N ILE A 226 0.52 -15.02 6.64
CA ILE A 226 -0.45 -16.12 6.86
C ILE A 226 0.06 -17.42 6.25
N GLY A 227 0.88 -17.38 5.21
CA GLY A 227 1.49 -18.52 4.55
C GLY A 227 2.83 -18.95 5.14
N ASP A 228 3.13 -18.53 6.37
CA ASP A 228 4.33 -18.88 7.14
C ASP A 228 5.65 -18.40 6.51
N LYS A 229 5.61 -17.34 5.68
CA LYS A 229 6.80 -16.63 5.20
C LYS A 229 7.02 -15.35 5.99
N LYS A 230 8.25 -15.03 6.33
CA LYS A 230 8.62 -13.71 6.82
C LYS A 230 8.40 -12.69 5.70
N SER A 231 7.68 -11.63 5.96
CA SER A 231 7.34 -10.66 4.91
C SER A 231 7.35 -9.25 5.43
N ILE A 232 7.79 -8.31 4.57
CA ILE A 232 7.78 -6.87 4.84
C ILE A 232 7.25 -6.09 3.64
N HIS A 233 6.82 -4.88 3.89
CA HIS A 233 6.50 -3.96 2.81
C HIS A 233 7.77 -3.23 2.33
N VAL A 234 7.94 -3.00 1.02
CA VAL A 234 9.12 -2.29 0.49
C VAL A 234 9.35 -0.92 1.14
N LEU A 235 8.26 -0.24 1.51
CA LEU A 235 8.34 1.06 2.20
C LEU A 235 8.88 0.97 3.64
N ASP A 236 8.87 -0.21 4.26
CA ASP A 236 9.52 -0.43 5.56
C ASP A 236 11.03 -0.17 5.48
N LEU A 237 11.65 -0.55 4.36
CA LEU A 237 13.09 -0.39 4.15
C LEU A 237 13.54 1.08 4.09
N MET A 238 12.61 1.99 3.81
CA MET A 238 12.92 3.42 3.68
C MET A 238 12.33 4.29 4.80
N PHE A 239 11.21 3.88 5.37
CA PHE A 239 10.41 4.74 6.24
C PHE A 239 10.13 4.17 7.63
N ASN A 240 10.45 2.89 7.86
CA ASN A 240 10.32 2.26 9.17
C ASN A 240 11.66 2.30 9.91
N LYS A 241 11.80 3.24 10.85
CA LYS A 241 13.02 3.43 11.61
C LYS A 241 13.46 2.16 12.39
N GLU A 242 12.52 1.34 12.79
CA GLU A 242 12.83 0.09 13.49
C GLU A 242 13.53 -0.91 12.58
N ILE A 243 13.07 -1.03 11.35
CA ILE A 243 13.70 -1.89 10.34
C ILE A 243 15.04 -1.31 9.89
N ILE A 244 15.09 -0.01 9.61
CA ILE A 244 16.32 0.68 9.19
C ILE A 244 17.42 0.51 10.24
N ASN A 245 17.13 0.77 11.53
CA ASN A 245 18.12 0.78 12.59
C ASN A 245 18.44 -0.62 13.15
N LYS A 246 17.40 -1.45 13.32
CA LYS A 246 17.54 -2.78 13.96
C LYS A 246 17.69 -3.92 12.96
N LYS A 247 17.48 -3.65 11.67
CA LYS A 247 17.48 -4.64 10.58
C LYS A 247 16.58 -5.84 10.89
N CYS A 248 15.38 -5.56 11.43
CA CYS A 248 14.36 -6.56 11.70
C CYS A 248 13.36 -6.61 10.54
N PHE A 249 13.46 -7.60 9.67
CA PHE A 249 12.77 -7.64 8.36
C PHE A 249 11.46 -8.43 8.36
N THR A 250 10.75 -8.45 9.46
CA THR A 250 9.47 -9.16 9.54
C THR A 250 8.41 -8.29 10.21
N GLN A 251 7.28 -8.14 9.54
CA GLN A 251 6.11 -7.55 10.15
C GLN A 251 5.43 -8.55 11.11
N ASN A 252 4.88 -8.04 12.20
CA ASN A 252 3.98 -8.82 13.04
C ASN A 252 2.58 -8.83 12.45
N GLN A 253 1.91 -9.97 12.50
CA GLN A 253 0.47 -10.04 12.21
C GLN A 253 -0.29 -9.18 13.19
N GLN A 254 -1.03 -8.20 12.68
CA GLN A 254 -1.81 -7.30 13.50
C GLN A 254 -3.27 -7.73 13.59
N SER A 255 -3.86 -7.59 14.76
CA SER A 255 -5.30 -7.71 14.93
C SER A 255 -6.04 -6.60 14.20
N SER A 256 -7.31 -6.84 13.87
CA SER A 256 -8.16 -5.81 13.25
C SER A 256 -8.33 -4.59 14.16
N ILE A 257 -8.34 -4.77 15.48
CA ILE A 257 -8.45 -3.69 16.47
C ILE A 257 -7.27 -2.73 16.34
N ILE A 258 -6.03 -3.25 16.34
CA ILE A 258 -4.82 -2.45 16.17
C ILE A 258 -4.86 -1.70 14.84
N SER A 259 -5.23 -2.39 13.77
CA SER A 259 -5.32 -1.77 12.44
C SER A 259 -6.33 -0.61 12.37
N TRP A 260 -7.50 -0.75 13.01
CA TRP A 260 -8.48 0.34 13.07
C TRP A 260 -8.05 1.46 13.99
N ASN A 261 -7.37 1.15 15.11
CA ASN A 261 -6.81 2.17 16.01
C ASN A 261 -5.74 3.03 15.30
N ASN A 262 -4.83 2.42 14.53
CA ASN A 262 -3.85 3.16 13.75
C ASN A 262 -4.52 4.09 12.73
N ARG A 263 -5.55 3.61 12.02
CA ARG A 263 -6.34 4.44 11.11
C ARG A 263 -7.06 5.60 11.82
N TYR A 264 -7.61 5.34 13.01
CA TYR A 264 -8.23 6.36 13.83
C TYR A 264 -7.23 7.46 14.22
N LYS A 265 -6.07 7.06 14.74
CA LYS A 265 -5.01 7.99 15.15
C LYS A 265 -4.55 8.86 13.97
N LEU A 266 -4.28 8.26 12.81
CA LEU A 266 -3.91 8.99 11.60
C LEU A 266 -5.01 9.96 11.19
N SER A 267 -6.25 9.51 11.06
CA SER A 267 -7.36 10.35 10.60
C SER A 267 -7.73 11.47 11.59
N ASN A 268 -7.33 11.39 12.86
CA ASN A 268 -7.67 12.39 13.88
C ASN A 268 -6.45 13.15 14.42
N ARG A 269 -5.30 13.01 13.80
CA ARG A 269 -4.09 13.76 14.15
C ARG A 269 -4.26 15.24 13.75
N ARG A 270 -3.86 16.15 14.63
CA ARG A 270 -4.01 17.61 14.43
C ARG A 270 -2.93 18.25 13.55
N LYS A 271 -1.93 17.51 13.09
CA LYS A 271 -0.74 18.07 12.42
C LYS A 271 -0.52 17.42 11.03
N TYR A 272 -1.34 17.79 10.07
CA TYR A 272 -1.02 17.59 8.65
C TYR A 272 -0.82 18.93 7.91
N GLU A 273 -1.03 20.02 8.59
CA GLU A 273 -0.77 21.40 8.15
C GLU A 273 0.73 21.70 8.03
#